data_378c827ffb84b24bbce29b14c81b6f40
#
_entry.id   378c827ffb84b24bbce29b14c81b6f40
#
_cell.length_a   1.000
_cell.length_b   1.000
_cell.length_c   1.000
_cell.angle_alpha   90.00
_cell.angle_beta   90.00
_cell.angle_gamma   90.00
#
_symmetry.space_group_name_H-M   'P 1'
#
loop_
_entity.id
_entity.type
_entity.pdbx_description
1 polymer ?
#
loop_
_entity_poly.entity_id
_entity_poly.type
_entity_poly.pdbx_seq_one_letter_code
_entity_poly.pdbx_strand_id
1 'polypeptide(L)'
;MLDNNCIFCKIIEGEIPSQKYYEDNNFLAIYDINPISEGHLVIFSKNHYKNISEMSEDEFKRICLKARELAEKQMKEIKSDGYHLLINQGEAAQSGVPHRPHIHIIPRRFGDGIKID
;
A
#
# COMPACT_ATOMS: atom_id res chain seq x y z
N MET A 1 -1.81 -9.33 15.42
CA MET A 1 -1.85 -8.42 16.58
C MET A 1 -1.37 -7.04 16.17
N LEU A 2 -2.05 -5.99 16.58
CA LEU A 2 -1.69 -4.62 16.22
C LEU A 2 -0.66 -4.04 17.19
N ASP A 3 0.15 -3.12 16.67
CA ASP A 3 1.24 -2.48 17.40
C ASP A 3 0.89 -1.02 17.65
N ASN A 4 0.91 -0.58 18.91
CA ASN A 4 0.55 0.79 19.30
C ASN A 4 1.50 1.85 18.76
N ASN A 5 2.70 1.46 18.32
CA ASN A 5 3.68 2.39 17.76
C ASN A 5 3.64 2.45 16.23
N CYS A 6 2.76 1.68 15.61
CA CYS A 6 2.66 1.60 14.15
C CYS A 6 1.56 2.53 13.65
N ILE A 7 1.91 3.46 12.75
CA ILE A 7 0.94 4.39 12.18
C ILE A 7 -0.16 3.67 11.39
N PHE A 8 0.17 2.58 10.68
CA PHE A 8 -0.84 1.83 9.94
C PHE A 8 -1.80 1.11 10.90
N CYS A 9 -1.29 0.57 12.01
CA CYS A 9 -2.14 -0.03 13.03
C CYS A 9 -3.10 1.00 13.63
N LYS A 10 -2.64 2.21 13.86
CA LYS A 10 -3.47 3.29 14.37
C LYS A 10 -4.55 3.69 13.36
N ILE A 11 -4.23 3.67 12.08
CA ILE A 11 -5.21 3.93 11.02
C ILE A 11 -6.25 2.82 10.99
N ILE A 12 -5.82 1.56 11.11
CA ILE A 12 -6.73 0.40 11.14
C ILE A 12 -7.72 0.53 12.29
N GLU A 13 -7.25 0.96 13.45
CA GLU A 13 -8.10 1.11 14.64
C GLU A 13 -8.93 2.40 14.65
N GLY A 14 -8.73 3.27 13.67
CA GLY A 14 -9.46 4.52 13.57
C GLY A 14 -8.94 5.65 14.45
N GLU A 15 -7.77 5.47 15.08
CA GLU A 15 -7.17 6.52 15.92
C GLU A 15 -6.62 7.66 15.08
N ILE A 16 -6.15 7.36 13.86
CA ILE A 16 -5.64 8.37 12.93
C ILE A 16 -6.55 8.32 11.70
N PRO A 17 -7.11 9.47 11.29
CA PRO A 17 -7.97 9.49 10.11
C PRO A 17 -7.16 9.25 8.84
N SER A 18 -7.82 8.66 7.84
CA SER A 18 -7.23 8.41 6.53
C SER A 18 -8.32 8.45 5.48
N GLN A 19 -7.93 8.70 4.24
CA GLN A 19 -8.84 8.60 3.12
C GLN A 19 -8.78 7.19 2.57
N LYS A 20 -9.81 6.40 2.90
CA LYS A 20 -9.86 4.99 2.49
C LYS A 20 -10.25 4.86 1.03
N TYR A 21 -9.60 3.96 0.33
CA TYR A 21 -9.93 3.58 -1.02
C TYR A 21 -10.66 2.24 -1.07
N TYR A 22 -10.25 1.29 -0.22
CA TYR A 22 -10.81 -0.04 -0.15
C TYR A 22 -10.58 -0.63 1.23
N GLU A 23 -11.54 -1.39 1.71
CA GLU A 23 -11.40 -2.08 2.99
C GLU A 23 -12.19 -3.39 2.98
N ASP A 24 -11.57 -4.45 3.50
CA ASP A 24 -12.26 -5.71 3.77
C ASP A 24 -11.79 -6.22 5.14
N ASN A 25 -12.11 -7.46 5.48
CA ASN A 25 -11.74 -8.01 6.78
C ASN A 25 -10.24 -8.19 6.96
N ASN A 26 -9.50 -8.29 5.86
CA ASN A 26 -8.08 -8.63 5.88
C ASN A 26 -7.16 -7.48 5.50
N PHE A 27 -7.61 -6.58 4.65
CA PHE A 27 -6.77 -5.54 4.05
C PHE A 27 -7.43 -4.18 4.08
N LEU A 28 -6.59 -3.15 4.09
CA LEU A 28 -7.01 -1.77 3.99
C LEU A 28 -6.12 -1.08 2.95
N ALA A 29 -6.74 -0.35 2.03
CA ALA A 29 -6.02 0.48 1.09
C ALA A 29 -6.43 1.93 1.30
N ILE A 30 -5.46 2.82 1.39
CA ILE A 30 -5.68 4.25 1.62
C ILE A 30 -4.93 5.05 0.56
N TYR A 31 -5.35 6.31 0.38
CA TYR A 31 -4.57 7.26 -0.38
C TYR A 31 -3.34 7.63 0.43
N ASP A 32 -2.16 7.58 -0.20
CA ASP A 32 -0.91 7.91 0.48
C ASP A 32 -0.92 9.40 0.84
N ILE A 33 -0.50 9.71 2.07
CA ILE A 33 -0.50 11.08 2.59
C ILE A 33 0.59 11.93 1.95
N ASN A 34 1.64 11.28 1.43
CA ASN A 34 2.74 11.92 0.70
C ASN A 34 2.83 11.31 -0.70
N PRO A 35 1.87 11.60 -1.58
CA PRO A 35 1.79 10.90 -2.85
C PRO A 35 2.95 11.24 -3.78
N ILE A 36 3.49 10.21 -4.43
CA ILE A 36 4.52 10.36 -5.46
C ILE A 36 3.85 10.83 -6.77
N SER A 37 2.62 10.36 -6.99
CA SER A 37 1.83 10.74 -8.16
C SER A 37 0.37 10.87 -7.77
N GLU A 38 -0.43 11.46 -8.65
CA GLU A 38 -1.87 11.56 -8.43
C GLU A 38 -2.48 10.16 -8.29
N GLY A 39 -3.22 9.95 -7.21
CA GLY A 39 -3.90 8.69 -6.99
C GLY A 39 -3.04 7.59 -6.37
N HIS A 40 -1.86 7.93 -5.86
CA HIS A 40 -0.96 6.99 -5.17
C HIS A 40 -1.68 6.36 -3.99
N LEU A 41 -1.80 5.03 -4.02
CA LEU A 41 -2.44 4.25 -2.96
C LEU A 41 -1.40 3.38 -2.25
N VAL A 42 -1.73 2.98 -1.04
CA VAL A 42 -0.95 1.97 -0.32
C VAL A 42 -1.92 0.97 0.30
N ILE A 43 -1.64 -0.33 0.11
CA ILE A 43 -2.45 -1.40 0.69
C ILE A 43 -1.61 -2.17 1.70
N PHE A 44 -2.21 -2.52 2.84
CA PHE A 44 -1.54 -3.29 3.89
C PHE A 44 -2.53 -4.20 4.61
N SER A 45 -1.96 -5.20 5.31
CA SER A 45 -2.75 -6.15 6.08
C SER A 45 -3.29 -5.50 7.35
N LYS A 46 -4.45 -5.94 7.79
CA LYS A 46 -4.97 -5.56 9.10
C LYS A 46 -4.25 -6.28 10.24
N ASN A 47 -3.44 -7.29 9.92
CA ASN A 47 -2.52 -7.90 10.86
C ASN A 47 -1.18 -7.19 10.75
N HIS A 48 -0.55 -6.95 11.90
CA HIS A 48 0.76 -6.31 11.90
C HIS A 48 1.87 -7.35 11.75
N TYR A 49 2.69 -7.19 10.71
CA TYR A 49 3.93 -7.95 10.53
C TYR A 49 5.07 -6.96 10.38
N LYS A 50 6.17 -7.22 11.03
CA LYS A 50 7.33 -6.35 10.93
C LYS A 50 8.12 -6.61 9.66
N ASN A 51 8.16 -7.88 9.24
CA ASN A 51 8.89 -8.32 8.05
C ASN A 51 7.98 -9.11 7.13
N ILE A 52 8.22 -9.02 5.82
CA ILE A 52 7.44 -9.74 4.82
C ILE A 52 7.46 -11.25 5.08
N SER A 53 8.60 -11.76 5.54
CA SER A 53 8.76 -13.20 5.79
C SER A 53 7.86 -13.75 6.89
N GLU A 54 7.29 -12.88 7.73
CA GLU A 54 6.37 -13.28 8.80
C GLU A 54 4.95 -13.56 8.29
N MET A 55 4.62 -13.02 7.13
CA MET A 55 3.31 -13.23 6.51
C MET A 55 3.27 -14.60 5.85
N SER A 56 2.14 -15.33 5.98
CA SER A 56 1.99 -16.61 5.32
C SER A 56 2.01 -16.45 3.81
N GLU A 57 2.40 -17.52 3.09
CA GLU A 57 2.36 -17.50 1.63
C GLU A 57 0.97 -17.21 1.10
N ASP A 58 -0.05 -17.79 1.73
CA ASP A 58 -1.44 -17.58 1.31
C ASP A 58 -1.86 -16.13 1.45
N GLU A 59 -1.55 -15.52 2.59
CA GLU A 59 -1.89 -14.11 2.80
C GLU A 59 -1.08 -13.21 1.87
N PHE A 60 0.19 -13.52 1.63
CA PHE A 60 1.02 -12.76 0.70
C PHE A 60 0.45 -12.80 -0.71
N LYS A 61 0.03 -13.98 -1.16
CA LYS A 61 -0.61 -14.12 -2.46
C LYS A 61 -1.88 -13.28 -2.55
N ARG A 62 -2.69 -13.31 -1.50
CA ARG A 62 -3.95 -12.57 -1.48
C ARG A 62 -3.75 -11.06 -1.51
N ILE A 63 -2.77 -10.53 -0.76
CA ILE A 63 -2.51 -9.08 -0.77
C ILE A 63 -1.98 -8.64 -2.13
N CYS A 64 -1.12 -9.46 -2.76
CA CYS A 64 -0.60 -9.15 -4.09
C CYS A 64 -1.70 -9.13 -5.15
N LEU A 65 -2.61 -10.10 -5.10
CA LEU A 65 -3.75 -10.15 -6.01
C LEU A 65 -4.67 -8.95 -5.79
N LYS A 66 -4.90 -8.58 -4.54
CA LYS A 66 -5.73 -7.42 -4.24
C LYS A 66 -5.06 -6.13 -4.73
N ALA A 67 -3.75 -6.01 -4.57
CA ALA A 67 -3.02 -4.85 -5.06
C ALA A 67 -3.17 -4.70 -6.58
N ARG A 68 -3.09 -5.82 -7.32
CA ARG A 68 -3.29 -5.80 -8.77
C ARG A 68 -4.71 -5.35 -9.11
N GLU A 69 -5.70 -5.91 -8.43
CA GLU A 69 -7.09 -5.55 -8.66
C GLU A 69 -7.34 -4.06 -8.45
N LEU A 70 -6.83 -3.52 -7.35
CA LEU A 70 -7.01 -2.10 -7.03
C LEU A 70 -6.23 -1.20 -7.99
N ALA A 71 -5.03 -1.63 -8.40
CA ALA A 71 -4.23 -0.88 -9.36
C ALA A 71 -4.93 -0.77 -10.71
N GLU A 72 -5.51 -1.87 -11.20
CA GLU A 72 -6.25 -1.86 -12.46
C GLU A 72 -7.49 -0.98 -12.36
N LYS A 73 -8.18 -1.03 -11.23
CA LYS A 73 -9.34 -0.19 -11.00
C LYS A 73 -8.96 1.29 -10.97
N GLN A 74 -7.91 1.63 -10.22
CA GLN A 74 -7.46 3.02 -10.09
C GLN A 74 -6.99 3.57 -11.43
N MET A 75 -6.25 2.76 -12.20
CA MET A 75 -5.78 3.16 -13.52
C MET A 75 -6.94 3.58 -14.43
N LYS A 76 -8.05 2.83 -14.38
CA LYS A 76 -9.24 3.16 -15.17
C LYS A 76 -9.93 4.41 -14.64
N GLU A 77 -10.07 4.52 -13.32
CA GLU A 77 -10.79 5.62 -12.71
C GLU A 77 -10.12 6.97 -12.94
N ILE A 78 -8.81 7.04 -12.80
CA ILE A 78 -8.08 8.30 -12.98
C ILE A 78 -7.44 8.42 -14.36
N LYS A 79 -7.64 7.42 -15.23
CA LYS A 79 -7.14 7.41 -16.60
C LYS A 79 -5.63 7.58 -16.67
N SER A 80 -4.90 6.85 -15.83
CA SER A 80 -3.44 6.82 -15.90
C SER A 80 -2.99 5.87 -17.00
N ASP A 81 -1.75 6.04 -17.46
CA ASP A 81 -1.20 5.25 -18.56
C ASP A 81 -0.54 3.95 -18.10
N GLY A 82 -0.24 3.87 -16.81
CA GLY A 82 0.38 2.69 -16.22
C GLY A 82 0.47 2.85 -14.71
N TYR A 83 1.16 1.92 -14.05
CA TYR A 83 1.37 2.00 -12.60
C TYR A 83 2.56 1.15 -12.18
N HIS A 84 3.11 1.48 -11.01
CA HIS A 84 4.07 0.62 -10.33
C HIS A 84 3.38 -0.06 -9.16
N LEU A 85 3.75 -1.31 -8.91
CA LEU A 85 3.49 -1.97 -7.63
C LEU A 85 4.83 -2.10 -6.95
N LEU A 86 5.02 -1.40 -5.83
CA LEU A 86 6.30 -1.33 -5.15
C LEU A 86 6.19 -1.88 -3.75
N ILE A 87 7.01 -2.88 -3.44
CA ILE A 87 7.08 -3.50 -2.12
C ILE A 87 8.51 -3.34 -1.61
N ASN A 88 8.66 -2.78 -0.42
CA ASN A 88 9.98 -2.58 0.19
C ASN A 88 10.10 -3.42 1.44
N GLN A 89 11.27 -4.01 1.66
CA GLN A 89 11.58 -4.76 2.87
C GLN A 89 12.88 -4.21 3.46
N GLY A 90 12.80 -3.80 4.74
CA GLY A 90 13.96 -3.35 5.48
C GLY A 90 14.26 -1.86 5.29
N GLU A 91 15.01 -1.29 6.23
CA GLU A 91 15.31 0.14 6.24
C GLU A 91 16.16 0.57 5.04
N ALA A 92 17.08 -0.30 4.60
CA ALA A 92 17.93 0.01 3.45
C ALA A 92 17.15 0.21 2.17
N ALA A 93 15.93 -0.36 2.09
CA ALA A 93 15.04 -0.20 0.95
C ALA A 93 14.07 0.97 1.14
N GLN A 94 14.32 1.83 2.16
CA GLN A 94 13.48 2.98 2.47
C GLN A 94 12.03 2.62 2.73
N SER A 95 11.82 1.49 3.43
CA SER A 95 10.47 0.97 3.65
C SER A 95 9.67 1.76 4.69
N GLY A 96 10.32 2.67 5.42
CA GLY A 96 9.65 3.57 6.35
C GLY A 96 8.91 2.88 7.48
N VAL A 97 7.62 2.69 7.33
CA VAL A 97 6.76 2.13 8.36
C VAL A 97 7.01 0.63 8.52
N PRO A 98 7.32 0.14 9.75
CA PRO A 98 7.55 -1.29 9.97
C PRO A 98 6.25 -2.08 10.10
N HIS A 99 5.45 -2.04 9.06
CA HIS A 99 4.20 -2.80 8.91
C HIS A 99 4.25 -3.36 7.48
N ARG A 100 4.82 -4.53 7.32
CA ARG A 100 5.20 -5.08 6.03
C ARG A 100 4.54 -6.41 5.75
N PRO A 101 4.17 -6.67 4.49
CA PRO A 101 4.33 -5.76 3.37
C PRO A 101 3.31 -4.64 3.39
N HIS A 102 3.70 -3.47 2.89
CA HIS A 102 2.74 -2.50 2.42
C HIS A 102 3.10 -2.26 0.96
N ILE A 103 2.10 -2.36 0.09
CA ILE A 103 2.32 -2.30 -1.35
C ILE A 103 1.85 -0.95 -1.86
N HIS A 104 2.79 -0.19 -2.42
CA HIS A 104 2.47 1.08 -3.04
C HIS A 104 1.94 0.84 -4.43
N ILE A 105 0.83 1.49 -4.75
CA ILE A 105 0.23 1.49 -6.07
C ILE A 105 0.42 2.91 -6.59
N ILE A 106 1.35 3.07 -7.54
CA ILE A 106 1.78 4.39 -7.98
C ILE A 106 1.40 4.56 -9.45
N PRO A 107 0.27 5.26 -9.71
CA PRO A 107 -0.14 5.50 -11.10
C PRO A 107 0.86 6.39 -11.83
N ARG A 108 1.03 6.15 -13.13
CA ARG A 108 1.97 6.90 -13.94
C ARG A 108 1.30 7.38 -15.20
N ARG A 109 1.72 8.58 -15.66
CA ARG A 109 1.28 9.15 -16.94
C ARG A 109 2.49 9.52 -17.76
N PHE A 110 2.37 9.45 -19.07
CA PHE A 110 3.41 9.94 -19.96
C PHE A 110 3.66 11.41 -19.66
N GLY A 111 4.91 11.79 -19.53
CA GLY A 111 5.27 13.19 -19.32
C GLY A 111 5.03 13.72 -17.91
N ASP A 112 4.80 12.84 -16.92
CA ASP A 112 4.55 13.29 -15.54
C ASP A 112 5.81 13.78 -14.82
N GLY A 113 6.99 13.57 -15.41
CA GLY A 113 8.24 14.05 -14.83
C GLY A 113 8.74 13.29 -13.61
N ILE A 114 8.04 12.22 -13.22
CA ILE A 114 8.37 11.44 -12.03
C ILE A 114 9.35 10.34 -12.40
N LYS A 115 10.37 10.13 -11.57
CA LYS A 115 11.33 9.04 -11.76
C LYS A 115 11.34 8.14 -10.55
N ILE A 116 11.20 6.83 -10.80
CA ILE A 116 11.32 5.79 -9.79
C ILE A 116 12.35 4.81 -10.34
N ASP A 117 13.55 4.83 -9.78
CA ASP A 117 14.67 3.98 -10.24
C ASP A 117 15.06 2.99 -9.15
#